data_3fbe613fcda2a130cc025e8b127071fe
#
_entry.id   3fbe613fcda2a130cc025e8b127071fe
#
_cell.length_a   1.000
_cell.length_b   1.000
_cell.length_c   1.000
_cell.angle_alpha   90.00
_cell.angle_beta   90.00
_cell.angle_gamma   90.00
#
_symmetry.space_group_name_H-M   'P 1'
#
loop_
_entity.id
_entity.type
_entity.pdbx_description
1 polymer ?
#
loop_
_entity_poly.entity_id
_entity_poly.type
_entity_poly.pdbx_seq_one_letter_code
_entity_poly.pdbx_strand_id
1 'polypeptide(L)'
;AWTSYKGSVYQQLFGNFFEYFRKYCGDQDFSRSAWLEHELGGHRLAFNSYYDALDKEAARFATVLTTRGFVSGCCLHATGAVSGGDDGAWRIERDGESQAFPSPLTYVRRQKKFLGGFIERDVTYVIVFDDGTDLTGVRCACPVMHMSELVDFLKGLGGVASEAEIKGAFDAFRLAVANGGTR
;
A
#
# COMPACT_ATOMS: atom_id res chain seq x y z
N ALA A 1 -5.46 2.90 -17.78
CA ALA A 1 -4.33 3.06 -16.83
C ALA A 1 -3.78 1.71 -16.33
N TRP A 2 -4.64 0.73 -16.03
CA TRP A 2 -4.17 -0.60 -15.59
C TRP A 2 -3.49 -1.41 -16.69
N THR A 3 -3.95 -1.30 -17.90
CA THR A 3 -3.36 -2.01 -19.05
C THR A 3 -1.93 -1.56 -19.36
N SER A 4 -1.54 -0.36 -18.95
CA SER A 4 -0.18 0.17 -19.15
C SER A 4 0.86 -0.47 -18.23
N TYR A 5 0.43 -1.22 -17.21
CA TYR A 5 1.33 -1.91 -16.29
C TYR A 5 1.71 -3.32 -16.74
N LYS A 6 1.16 -3.82 -17.85
CA LYS A 6 1.50 -5.14 -18.36
C LYS A 6 2.97 -5.23 -18.75
N GLY A 7 3.71 -6.09 -18.07
CA GLY A 7 5.12 -6.37 -18.33
C GLY A 7 6.13 -5.58 -17.50
N SER A 8 5.70 -4.68 -16.61
CA SER A 8 6.60 -3.96 -15.71
C SER A 8 6.73 -4.64 -14.34
N VAL A 9 7.77 -4.29 -13.58
CA VAL A 9 7.92 -4.71 -12.17
C VAL A 9 6.69 -4.29 -11.36
N TYR A 10 6.06 -3.22 -11.72
CA TYR A 10 4.79 -2.75 -11.19
C TYR A 10 3.66 -3.76 -11.30
N GLN A 11 3.60 -4.48 -12.40
CA GLN A 11 2.56 -5.47 -12.60
C GLN A 11 2.66 -6.60 -11.58
N GLN A 12 3.87 -6.99 -11.18
CA GLN A 12 4.02 -8.04 -10.17
C GLN A 12 3.50 -7.58 -8.81
N LEU A 13 3.85 -6.38 -8.38
CA LEU A 13 3.42 -5.85 -7.09
C LEU A 13 1.92 -5.56 -7.03
N PHE A 14 1.37 -4.89 -8.05
CA PHE A 14 -0.06 -4.60 -8.09
C PHE A 14 -0.89 -5.74 -8.66
N GLY A 15 -0.32 -6.50 -9.58
CA GLY A 15 -0.91 -7.72 -10.07
C GLY A 15 -1.19 -8.66 -8.91
N ASN A 16 -0.22 -8.88 -8.03
CA ASN A 16 -0.37 -9.73 -6.86
C ASN A 16 -1.40 -9.20 -5.88
N PHE A 17 -1.40 -7.89 -5.61
CA PHE A 17 -2.40 -7.26 -4.77
C PHE A 17 -3.82 -7.49 -5.31
N PHE A 18 -4.03 -7.21 -6.60
CA PHE A 18 -5.33 -7.35 -7.20
C PHE A 18 -5.71 -8.81 -7.51
N GLU A 19 -4.74 -9.64 -7.87
CA GLU A 19 -4.94 -11.08 -8.03
C GLU A 19 -5.34 -11.73 -6.72
N TYR A 20 -4.74 -11.32 -5.62
CA TYR A 20 -5.13 -11.79 -4.29
C TYR A 20 -6.59 -11.45 -4.00
N PHE A 21 -6.97 -10.19 -4.17
CA PHE A 21 -8.34 -9.78 -3.92
C PHE A 21 -9.34 -10.39 -4.90
N ARG A 22 -8.95 -10.57 -6.14
CA ARG A 22 -9.75 -11.27 -7.13
C ARG A 22 -10.00 -12.73 -6.75
N LYS A 23 -9.00 -13.45 -6.29
CA LYS A 23 -9.15 -14.81 -5.77
C LYS A 23 -10.03 -14.86 -4.53
N TYR A 24 -9.90 -13.89 -3.66
CA TYR A 24 -10.71 -13.79 -2.44
C TYR A 24 -12.21 -13.58 -2.75
N CYS A 25 -12.51 -12.81 -3.78
CA CYS A 25 -13.88 -12.51 -4.19
C CYS A 25 -14.49 -13.51 -5.17
N GLY A 26 -13.72 -14.48 -5.64
CA GLY A 26 -14.13 -15.39 -6.71
C GLY A 26 -13.92 -14.80 -8.11
N ASP A 27 -14.07 -15.64 -9.12
CA ASP A 27 -13.74 -15.36 -10.53
C ASP A 27 -14.84 -14.53 -11.24
N GLN A 28 -15.42 -13.57 -10.57
CA GLN A 28 -16.40 -12.69 -11.19
C GLN A 28 -15.71 -11.54 -11.92
N ASP A 29 -16.40 -10.99 -12.91
CA ASP A 29 -15.96 -9.81 -13.65
C ASP A 29 -15.81 -8.65 -12.66
N PHE A 30 -14.60 -8.45 -12.23
CA PHE A 30 -14.28 -7.74 -11.02
C PHE A 30 -13.59 -6.42 -11.34
N SER A 31 -14.27 -5.32 -11.09
CA SER A 31 -13.59 -4.05 -10.95
C SER A 31 -13.04 -3.97 -9.52
N ARG A 32 -11.82 -3.56 -9.36
CA ARG A 32 -11.15 -3.40 -8.07
C ARG A 32 -11.95 -2.55 -7.10
N SER A 33 -12.57 -1.52 -7.66
CA SER A 33 -13.48 -0.66 -6.93
C SER A 33 -14.68 -1.43 -6.40
N ALA A 34 -15.29 -2.28 -7.22
CA ALA A 34 -16.49 -3.02 -6.86
C ALA A 34 -16.24 -3.99 -5.70
N TRP A 35 -15.07 -4.63 -5.66
CA TRP A 35 -14.76 -5.53 -4.55
C TRP A 35 -14.68 -4.79 -3.22
N LEU A 36 -13.90 -3.73 -3.15
CA LEU A 36 -13.77 -2.94 -1.93
C LEU A 36 -15.10 -2.30 -1.53
N GLU A 37 -15.89 -1.85 -2.50
CA GLU A 37 -17.21 -1.30 -2.28
C GLU A 37 -18.18 -2.33 -1.67
N HIS A 38 -18.14 -3.57 -2.17
CA HIS A 38 -18.94 -4.67 -1.64
C HIS A 38 -18.57 -5.00 -0.20
N GLU A 39 -17.26 -5.05 0.12
CA GLU A 39 -16.75 -5.45 1.44
C GLU A 39 -16.80 -4.33 2.49
N LEU A 40 -16.52 -3.10 2.10
CA LEU A 40 -16.30 -1.99 3.01
C LEU A 40 -17.37 -0.88 2.93
N GLY A 41 -18.27 -0.95 1.95
CA GLY A 41 -19.20 0.15 1.60
C GLY A 41 -18.44 1.39 1.12
N GLY A 42 -18.90 2.11 0.15
CA GLY A 42 -18.31 3.28 -0.51
C GLY A 42 -16.80 3.49 -0.29
N HIS A 43 -16.01 3.54 -1.33
CA HIS A 43 -14.56 3.71 -1.20
C HIS A 43 -13.92 4.27 -2.47
N ARG A 44 -12.67 4.69 -2.33
CA ARG A 44 -11.78 4.99 -3.46
C ARG A 44 -10.41 4.36 -3.20
N LEU A 45 -9.75 3.99 -4.27
CA LEU A 45 -8.42 3.40 -4.25
C LEU A 45 -7.48 4.26 -5.10
N ALA A 46 -6.38 4.70 -4.50
CA ALA A 46 -5.41 5.58 -5.15
C ALA A 46 -4.00 5.00 -5.03
N PHE A 47 -3.18 5.19 -6.05
CA PHE A 47 -1.82 4.65 -6.11
C PHE A 47 -0.81 5.73 -6.41
N ASN A 48 0.34 5.67 -5.73
CA ASN A 48 1.52 6.45 -6.07
C ASN A 48 2.79 5.68 -5.75
N SER A 49 3.91 6.12 -6.31
CA SER A 49 5.20 5.45 -6.16
C SER A 49 6.30 6.44 -5.87
N TYR A 50 7.36 5.96 -5.23
CA TYR A 50 8.61 6.66 -5.02
C TYR A 50 9.73 5.95 -5.77
N TYR A 51 10.66 6.75 -6.28
CA TYR A 51 11.78 6.26 -7.09
C TYR A 51 13.10 6.56 -6.37
N ASP A 52 14.08 5.68 -6.56
CA ASP A 52 15.43 5.90 -6.06
C ASP A 52 16.25 6.81 -7.00
N ALA A 53 17.52 7.05 -6.64
CA ALA A 53 18.43 7.89 -7.42
C ALA A 53 18.73 7.32 -8.82
N LEU A 54 18.47 6.04 -9.06
CA LEU A 54 18.63 5.39 -10.36
C LEU A 54 17.33 5.31 -11.15
N ASP A 55 16.32 6.08 -10.75
CA ASP A 55 14.99 6.12 -11.35
C ASP A 55 14.26 4.76 -11.33
N LYS A 56 14.62 3.91 -10.35
CA LYS A 56 13.93 2.65 -10.10
C LYS A 56 12.87 2.84 -9.03
N GLU A 57 11.74 2.17 -9.20
CA GLU A 57 10.71 2.16 -8.17
C GLU A 57 11.24 1.55 -6.87
N ALA A 58 11.26 2.37 -5.84
CA ALA A 58 11.75 1.96 -4.52
C ALA A 58 10.61 1.59 -3.57
N ALA A 59 9.46 2.22 -3.71
CA ALA A 59 8.28 1.93 -2.91
C ALA A 59 7.01 2.31 -3.64
N ARG A 60 5.97 1.54 -3.42
CA ARG A 60 4.66 1.79 -3.97
C ARG A 60 3.59 1.78 -2.88
N PHE A 61 2.71 2.76 -2.94
CA PHE A 61 1.62 2.91 -2.00
C PHE A 61 0.27 2.67 -2.66
N ALA A 62 -0.57 1.92 -1.97
CA ALA A 62 -1.99 1.83 -2.22
C ALA A 62 -2.72 2.55 -1.07
N THR A 63 -3.45 3.61 -1.39
CA THR A 63 -4.22 4.37 -0.42
C THR A 63 -5.70 4.05 -0.59
N VAL A 64 -6.30 3.52 0.46
CA VAL A 64 -7.70 3.10 0.50
C VAL A 64 -8.48 4.12 1.31
N LEU A 65 -9.42 4.77 0.65
CA LEU A 65 -10.30 5.77 1.25
C LEU A 65 -11.67 5.13 1.46
N THR A 66 -11.99 4.82 2.69
CA THR A 66 -13.24 4.13 3.06
C THR A 66 -14.08 4.98 4.01
N THR A 67 -15.37 4.63 4.14
CA THR A 67 -16.25 5.23 5.13
C THR A 67 -15.83 4.94 6.58
N ARG A 68 -14.96 3.97 6.80
CA ARG A 68 -14.41 3.62 8.11
C ARG A 68 -13.09 4.30 8.44
N GLY A 69 -12.43 4.86 7.46
CA GLY A 69 -11.14 5.52 7.62
C GLY A 69 -10.27 5.43 6.38
N PHE A 70 -9.14 6.11 6.41
CA PHE A 70 -8.16 6.16 5.34
C PHE A 70 -6.90 5.41 5.75
N VAL A 71 -6.45 4.51 4.88
CA VAL A 71 -5.22 3.71 5.08
C VAL A 71 -4.33 3.87 3.86
N SER A 72 -3.06 4.14 4.09
CA SER A 72 -2.04 4.13 3.03
C SER A 72 -1.02 3.03 3.32
N GLY A 73 -0.99 2.03 2.45
CA GLY A 73 -0.14 0.86 2.59
C GLY A 73 1.07 0.91 1.67
N CYS A 74 2.26 0.79 2.24
CA CYS A 74 3.49 0.51 1.50
C CYS A 74 3.50 -0.96 1.11
N CYS A 75 3.28 -1.26 -0.17
CA CYS A 75 3.18 -2.63 -0.68
C CYS A 75 4.54 -3.09 -1.18
N LEU A 76 5.06 -4.14 -0.57
CA LEU A 76 6.37 -4.70 -0.88
C LEU A 76 6.25 -6.16 -1.28
N HIS A 77 7.02 -6.53 -2.30
CA HIS A 77 7.18 -7.91 -2.71
C HIS A 77 8.51 -8.44 -2.20
N ALA A 78 8.48 -9.48 -1.37
CA ALA A 78 9.66 -10.13 -0.87
C ALA A 78 9.41 -11.63 -0.70
N THR A 79 10.34 -12.44 -1.18
CA THR A 79 10.38 -13.88 -0.91
C THR A 79 11.54 -14.16 0.03
N GLY A 80 11.26 -14.72 1.20
CA GLY A 80 12.25 -15.00 2.22
C GLY A 80 11.86 -14.42 3.58
N ALA A 81 12.85 -14.31 4.46
CA ALA A 81 12.67 -13.78 5.80
C ALA A 81 13.13 -12.31 5.85
N VAL A 82 12.21 -11.44 6.22
CA VAL A 82 12.47 -10.01 6.39
C VAL A 82 12.72 -9.70 7.87
N SER A 83 13.70 -8.88 8.14
CA SER A 83 13.98 -8.36 9.47
C SER A 83 14.24 -6.86 9.43
N GLY A 84 13.88 -6.19 10.50
CA GLY A 84 14.08 -4.74 10.61
C GLY A 84 13.31 -4.15 11.79
N GLY A 85 13.64 -2.92 12.12
CA GLY A 85 13.06 -2.18 13.22
C GLY A 85 12.75 -0.73 12.84
N ASP A 86 12.59 0.10 13.86
CA ASP A 86 12.28 1.53 13.66
C ASP A 86 13.47 2.30 13.09
N ASP A 87 14.67 1.82 13.30
CA ASP A 87 15.91 2.46 12.87
C ASP A 87 16.73 1.54 11.95
N GLY A 88 17.50 2.16 11.07
CA GLY A 88 18.46 1.48 10.20
C GLY A 88 17.85 0.79 8.99
N ALA A 89 18.70 0.13 8.22
CA ALA A 89 18.30 -0.64 7.05
C ALA A 89 17.60 -1.93 7.49
N TRP A 90 16.70 -2.38 6.66
CA TRP A 90 16.09 -3.70 6.79
C TRP A 90 16.89 -4.73 6.02
N ARG A 91 16.66 -5.98 6.30
CA ARG A 91 17.33 -7.09 5.64
C ARG A 91 16.34 -8.14 5.16
N ILE A 92 16.67 -8.75 4.04
CA ILE A 92 15.98 -9.93 3.55
C ILE A 92 16.97 -11.09 3.47
N GLU A 93 16.58 -12.24 3.98
CA GLU A 93 17.35 -13.48 3.91
C GLU A 93 16.63 -14.47 3.00
N ARG A 94 17.37 -15.01 2.03
CA ARG A 94 16.89 -15.99 1.08
C ARG A 94 18.02 -16.95 0.73
N ASP A 95 17.75 -18.25 0.81
CA ASP A 95 18.71 -19.31 0.43
C ASP A 95 20.08 -19.18 1.13
N GLY A 96 20.07 -18.74 2.38
CA GLY A 96 21.28 -18.54 3.19
C GLY A 96 22.04 -17.25 2.90
N GLU A 97 21.57 -16.44 1.97
CA GLU A 97 22.11 -15.12 1.67
C GLU A 97 21.27 -14.02 2.30
N SER A 98 21.96 -13.00 2.82
CA SER A 98 21.32 -11.85 3.46
C SER A 98 21.68 -10.57 2.72
N GLN A 99 20.65 -9.79 2.36
CA GLN A 99 20.81 -8.53 1.65
C GLN A 99 20.13 -7.41 2.43
N ALA A 100 20.84 -6.29 2.59
CA ALA A 100 20.24 -5.06 3.13
C ALA A 100 19.42 -4.34 2.06
N PHE A 101 18.33 -3.73 2.48
CA PHE A 101 17.54 -2.83 1.65
C PHE A 101 17.07 -1.62 2.47
N PRO A 102 16.73 -0.50 1.81
CA PRO A 102 16.26 0.68 2.51
C PRO A 102 15.02 0.39 3.34
N SER A 103 15.00 0.90 4.57
CA SER A 103 13.82 0.76 5.44
C SER A 103 12.55 1.28 4.75
N PRO A 104 11.47 0.50 4.72
CA PRO A 104 10.18 0.97 4.21
C PRO A 104 9.66 2.20 4.97
N LEU A 105 10.06 2.38 6.21
CA LEU A 105 9.69 3.52 7.03
C LEU A 105 10.16 4.86 6.46
N THR A 106 11.24 4.86 5.72
CA THR A 106 11.70 6.06 4.98
C THR A 106 10.63 6.53 4.00
N TYR A 107 10.03 5.61 3.29
CA TYR A 107 8.97 5.92 2.31
C TYR A 107 7.62 6.18 2.99
N VAL A 108 7.33 5.51 4.09
CA VAL A 108 6.15 5.80 4.91
C VAL A 108 6.19 7.26 5.39
N ARG A 109 7.33 7.75 5.85
CA ARG A 109 7.51 9.15 6.24
C ARG A 109 7.27 10.12 5.07
N ARG A 110 7.79 9.78 3.88
CA ARG A 110 7.55 10.57 2.67
C ARG A 110 6.08 10.58 2.28
N GLN A 111 5.41 9.44 2.36
CA GLN A 111 3.98 9.31 2.07
C GLN A 111 3.14 10.13 3.06
N LYS A 112 3.49 10.08 4.33
CA LYS A 112 2.84 10.88 5.37
C LYS A 112 2.94 12.38 5.09
N LYS A 113 4.11 12.83 4.67
CA LYS A 113 4.31 14.23 4.27
C LYS A 113 3.51 14.58 3.02
N PHE A 114 3.49 13.70 2.04
CA PHE A 114 2.75 13.90 0.78
C PHE A 114 1.25 14.00 1.02
N LEU A 115 0.66 12.99 1.65
CA LEU A 115 -0.79 12.97 1.92
C LEU A 115 -1.20 14.07 2.90
N GLY A 116 -0.37 14.37 3.89
CA GLY A 116 -0.62 15.42 4.86
C GLY A 116 -0.67 16.83 4.26
N GLY A 117 -0.16 17.00 3.04
CA GLY A 117 -0.26 18.27 2.31
C GLY A 117 -1.65 18.59 1.78
N PHE A 118 -2.55 17.61 1.69
CA PHE A 118 -3.87 17.82 1.11
C PHE A 118 -5.00 16.98 1.73
N ILE A 119 -4.70 16.01 2.58
CA ILE A 119 -5.70 15.25 3.34
C ILE A 119 -5.70 15.77 4.78
N GLU A 120 -6.81 16.35 5.20
CA GLU A 120 -6.92 16.99 6.52
C GLU A 120 -7.19 16.00 7.66
N ARG A 121 -7.78 14.84 7.36
CA ARG A 121 -8.07 13.83 8.36
C ARG A 121 -6.91 12.86 8.54
N ASP A 122 -6.91 12.14 9.67
CA ASP A 122 -5.90 11.13 9.95
C ASP A 122 -5.92 10.00 8.93
N VAL A 123 -4.73 9.63 8.49
CA VAL A 123 -4.47 8.47 7.64
C VAL A 123 -3.65 7.47 8.44
N THR A 124 -4.07 6.22 8.44
CA THR A 124 -3.31 5.12 9.04
C THR A 124 -2.32 4.57 8.02
N TYR A 125 -1.06 4.48 8.41
CA TYR A 125 0.01 3.95 7.55
C TYR A 125 0.37 2.54 7.96
N VAL A 126 0.50 1.66 6.97
CA VAL A 126 0.86 0.26 7.17
C VAL A 126 1.89 -0.18 6.14
N ILE A 127 2.62 -1.24 6.45
CA ILE A 127 3.53 -1.91 5.52
C ILE A 127 2.96 -3.29 5.22
N VAL A 128 2.82 -3.61 3.94
CA VAL A 128 2.16 -4.83 3.48
C VAL A 128 3.12 -5.63 2.63
N PHE A 129 3.32 -6.88 3.01
CA PHE A 129 4.13 -7.85 2.26
C PHE A 129 3.27 -8.97 1.68
N ASP A 130 3.81 -9.69 0.70
CA ASP A 130 3.19 -10.91 0.18
C ASP A 130 3.00 -11.94 1.29
N ASP A 131 2.00 -12.80 1.14
CA ASP A 131 1.66 -13.82 2.13
C ASP A 131 2.78 -14.83 2.40
N GLY A 132 3.65 -15.09 1.42
CA GLY A 132 4.78 -16.00 1.54
C GLY A 132 6.01 -15.42 2.26
N THR A 133 5.98 -14.14 2.66
CA THR A 133 7.11 -13.50 3.34
C THR A 133 7.10 -13.85 4.83
N ASP A 134 8.26 -14.25 5.36
CA ASP A 134 8.43 -14.42 6.80
C ASP A 134 8.71 -13.06 7.44
N LEU A 135 7.79 -12.60 8.29
CA LEU A 135 7.84 -11.31 8.98
C LEU A 135 8.21 -11.44 10.47
N THR A 136 8.59 -12.62 10.94
CA THR A 136 8.87 -12.86 12.37
C THR A 136 10.04 -12.04 12.91
N GLY A 137 10.97 -11.61 12.05
CA GLY A 137 12.11 -10.75 12.38
C GLY A 137 11.81 -9.25 12.38
N VAL A 138 10.59 -8.83 12.09
CA VAL A 138 10.23 -7.41 12.04
C VAL A 138 9.73 -6.93 13.41
N ARG A 139 10.31 -5.84 13.88
CA ARG A 139 9.92 -5.18 15.15
C ARG A 139 9.93 -3.68 14.97
N CYS A 140 8.80 -3.09 14.60
CA CYS A 140 8.66 -1.64 14.46
C CYS A 140 7.27 -1.16 14.92
N ALA A 141 7.17 0.13 15.17
CA ALA A 141 5.93 0.75 15.64
C ALA A 141 4.85 0.81 14.55
N CYS A 142 5.25 0.94 13.28
CA CYS A 142 4.31 0.90 12.15
C CYS A 142 3.75 -0.51 11.99
N PRO A 143 2.43 -0.68 11.84
CA PRO A 143 1.86 -1.99 11.57
C PRO A 143 2.44 -2.62 10.30
N VAL A 144 2.89 -3.85 10.40
CA VAL A 144 3.41 -4.66 9.29
C VAL A 144 2.56 -5.93 9.21
N MET A 145 2.10 -6.23 8.01
CA MET A 145 1.18 -7.34 7.82
C MET A 145 1.36 -7.99 6.46
N HIS A 146 0.81 -9.18 6.31
CA HIS A 146 0.65 -9.84 5.02
C HIS A 146 -0.56 -9.27 4.27
N MET A 147 -0.55 -9.40 2.97
CA MET A 147 -1.64 -8.95 2.10
C MET A 147 -3.00 -9.52 2.52
N SER A 148 -3.03 -10.79 2.94
CA SER A 148 -4.25 -11.47 3.40
C SER A 148 -4.88 -10.85 4.65
N GLU A 149 -4.09 -10.15 5.46
CA GLU A 149 -4.55 -9.54 6.70
C GLU A 149 -5.12 -8.12 6.51
N LEU A 150 -4.86 -7.51 5.33
CA LEU A 150 -5.21 -6.11 5.07
C LEU A 150 -6.73 -5.87 5.11
N VAL A 151 -7.51 -6.79 4.58
CA VAL A 151 -8.99 -6.64 4.55
C VAL A 151 -9.58 -6.63 5.94
N ASP A 152 -9.16 -7.55 6.80
CA ASP A 152 -9.61 -7.59 8.19
C ASP A 152 -9.15 -6.34 8.95
N PHE A 153 -7.95 -5.87 8.67
CA PHE A 153 -7.45 -4.62 9.22
C PHE A 153 -8.34 -3.42 8.81
N LEU A 154 -8.70 -3.32 7.53
CA LEU A 154 -9.60 -2.26 7.02
C LEU A 154 -10.99 -2.35 7.66
N LYS A 155 -11.54 -3.55 7.79
CA LYS A 155 -12.84 -3.77 8.44
C LYS A 155 -12.82 -3.41 9.93
N GLY A 156 -11.67 -3.50 10.58
CA GLY A 156 -11.47 -3.17 11.99
C GLY A 156 -11.32 -1.67 12.28
N LEU A 157 -11.24 -0.81 11.27
CA LEU A 157 -11.16 0.63 11.46
C LEU A 157 -12.45 1.17 12.09
N GLY A 158 -12.29 2.00 13.12
CA GLY A 158 -13.41 2.55 13.89
C GLY A 158 -13.80 3.98 13.55
N GLY A 159 -13.23 4.55 12.47
CA GLY A 159 -13.53 5.91 12.05
C GLY A 159 -14.84 6.02 11.26
N VAL A 160 -15.21 7.25 10.98
CA VAL A 160 -16.33 7.59 10.11
C VAL A 160 -15.87 8.64 9.11
N ALA A 161 -16.10 8.37 7.82
CA ALA A 161 -15.87 9.31 6.75
C ALA A 161 -17.09 9.37 5.83
N SER A 162 -17.46 10.57 5.42
CA SER A 162 -18.54 10.75 4.44
C SER A 162 -18.07 10.45 3.02
N GLU A 163 -19.00 10.18 2.13
CA GLU A 163 -18.70 10.04 0.70
C GLU A 163 -18.09 11.32 0.11
N ALA A 164 -18.52 12.48 0.60
CA ALA A 164 -17.97 13.76 0.19
C ALA A 164 -16.50 13.93 0.60
N GLU A 165 -16.14 13.51 1.80
CA GLU A 165 -14.74 13.51 2.26
C GLU A 165 -13.88 12.55 1.44
N ILE A 166 -14.38 11.36 1.15
CA ILE A 166 -13.70 10.36 0.31
C ILE A 166 -13.47 10.92 -1.09
N LYS A 167 -14.51 11.47 -1.71
CA LYS A 167 -14.42 12.06 -3.06
C LYS A 167 -13.45 13.25 -3.08
N GLY A 168 -13.55 14.15 -2.11
CA GLY A 168 -12.67 15.31 -2.01
C GLY A 168 -11.21 14.93 -1.84
N ALA A 169 -10.90 13.96 -0.98
CA ALA A 169 -9.54 13.43 -0.79
C ALA A 169 -9.02 12.75 -2.06
N PHE A 170 -9.84 11.99 -2.74
CA PHE A 170 -9.45 11.32 -3.99
C PHE A 170 -9.16 12.31 -5.11
N ASP A 171 -9.99 13.33 -5.28
CA ASP A 171 -9.79 14.37 -6.29
C ASP A 171 -8.52 15.19 -5.99
N ALA A 172 -8.26 15.51 -4.73
CA ALA A 172 -7.04 16.18 -4.30
C ALA A 172 -5.78 15.32 -4.54
N PHE A 173 -5.88 14.02 -4.28
CA PHE A 173 -4.82 13.06 -4.56
C PHE A 173 -4.48 13.03 -6.07
N ARG A 174 -5.48 12.92 -6.92
CA ARG A 174 -5.30 12.91 -8.38
C ARG A 174 -4.60 14.18 -8.87
N LEU A 175 -5.00 15.32 -8.34
CA LEU A 175 -4.40 16.61 -8.69
C LEU A 175 -2.93 16.69 -8.22
N ALA A 176 -2.64 16.25 -7.00
CA ALA A 176 -1.29 16.24 -6.44
C ALA A 176 -0.34 15.34 -7.25
N VAL A 177 -0.79 14.16 -7.67
CA VAL A 177 -0.01 13.24 -8.52
C VAL A 177 0.22 13.83 -9.90
N ALA A 178 -0.80 14.44 -10.51
CA ALA A 178 -0.68 15.09 -11.82
C ALA A 178 0.33 16.24 -11.81
N ASN A 179 0.50 16.91 -10.66
CA ASN A 179 1.47 18.00 -10.47
C ASN A 179 2.87 17.49 -10.07
N GLY A 180 3.13 16.18 -10.14
CA GLY A 180 4.44 15.60 -9.84
C GLY A 180 4.80 15.52 -8.35
N GLY A 181 3.81 15.53 -7.47
CA GLY A 181 4.00 15.63 -6.00
C GLY A 181 4.76 14.46 -5.35
N THR A 182 4.99 13.35 -6.05
CA THR A 182 5.73 12.18 -5.53
C THR A 182 7.10 11.95 -6.18
N ARG A 183 7.55 12.88 -6.98
CA ARG A 183 8.88 12.84 -7.61
C ARG A 183 9.91 13.62 -6.81
#